data_4cc77c47252c477711f14150a903040c
#
_entry.id   4cc77c47252c477711f14150a903040c
#
_cell.length_a   1.000
_cell.length_b   1.000
_cell.length_c   1.000
_cell.angle_alpha   90.00
_cell.angle_beta   90.00
_cell.angle_gamma   90.00
#
_symmetry.space_group_name_H-M   'P 1'
#
loop_
_entity.id
_entity.type
_entity.pdbx_description
1 polymer ?
#
loop_
_entity_poly.entity_id
_entity_poly.type
_entity_poly.pdbx_seq_one_letter_code
_entity_poly.pdbx_strand_id
1 'polypeptide(L)'
;MDVLTHHSDLDITNLDKTGEFKFVAIFDKIGDNTITITSSYPGSKTSRVDYTIYYVPNQDVYTRKAWPLNNSAEYSELMSNITYRSEHSQVYLVVGTIAEIISTKPQTAIVYTGEDGQSRPVVIENKSKTDWAVGDYLRIYCDAYGTYSAMPWLIARYTYQ
;
A
#
# COMPACT_ATOMS: atom_id res chain seq x y z
N MET A 1 -25.99 5.99 10.03
CA MET A 1 -24.56 5.65 9.83
C MET A 1 -24.19 6.17 8.45
N ASP A 2 -23.38 7.19 8.41
CA ASP A 2 -23.04 7.86 7.17
C ASP A 2 -21.73 7.26 6.61
N VAL A 3 -21.63 7.16 5.30
CA VAL A 3 -20.47 6.56 4.60
C VAL A 3 -19.66 7.66 3.97
N LEU A 4 -18.40 7.79 4.38
CA LEU A 4 -17.45 8.72 3.80
C LEU A 4 -16.60 7.96 2.77
N THR A 5 -16.68 8.37 1.51
CA THR A 5 -15.80 7.88 0.45
C THR A 5 -14.65 8.86 0.23
N HIS A 6 -13.55 8.40 -0.34
CA HIS A 6 -12.28 9.14 -0.50
C HIS A 6 -12.41 10.54 -1.19
N HIS A 7 -13.55 10.86 -1.78
CA HIS A 7 -13.79 12.10 -2.53
C HIS A 7 -15.11 12.81 -2.18
N SER A 8 -15.75 12.46 -1.07
CA SER A 8 -17.01 13.10 -0.68
C SER A 8 -16.87 13.83 0.64
N ASP A 9 -17.24 15.10 0.65
CA ASP A 9 -17.50 15.82 1.87
C ASP A 9 -18.79 15.28 2.49
N LEU A 10 -18.72 14.80 3.72
CA LEU A 10 -19.87 14.41 4.49
C LEU A 10 -20.29 15.60 5.36
N ASP A 11 -21.46 16.16 5.08
CA ASP A 11 -22.02 17.23 5.88
C ASP A 11 -22.87 16.64 7.02
N ILE A 12 -22.37 16.70 8.26
CA ILE A 12 -23.06 16.23 9.45
C ILE A 12 -23.71 17.44 10.13
N THR A 13 -24.97 17.71 9.81
CA THR A 13 -25.72 18.85 10.35
C THR A 13 -26.44 18.56 11.65
N ASN A 14 -26.69 17.28 11.97
CA ASN A 14 -27.42 16.86 13.17
C ASN A 14 -26.54 15.98 14.06
N LEU A 15 -25.90 16.59 15.05
CA LEU A 15 -25.27 15.87 16.16
C LEU A 15 -26.34 15.41 17.14
N ASP A 16 -26.12 14.30 17.83
CA ASP A 16 -26.93 13.91 18.96
C ASP A 16 -26.75 14.91 20.14
N LYS A 17 -27.51 14.73 21.23
CA LYS A 17 -27.41 15.62 22.39
C LYS A 17 -26.08 15.55 23.12
N THR A 18 -25.28 14.54 22.85
CA THR A 18 -23.91 14.35 23.41
C THR A 18 -22.84 14.98 22.55
N GLY A 19 -23.17 15.37 21.29
CA GLY A 19 -22.21 15.82 20.30
C GLY A 19 -21.45 14.68 19.60
N GLU A 20 -21.88 13.43 19.79
CA GLU A 20 -21.30 12.26 19.13
C GLU A 20 -21.83 12.08 17.72
N PHE A 21 -20.96 11.68 16.82
CA PHE A 21 -21.32 11.23 15.47
C PHE A 21 -20.53 9.98 15.09
N LYS A 22 -21.08 9.20 14.17
CA LYS A 22 -20.45 7.98 13.64
C LYS A 22 -20.55 7.97 12.12
N PHE A 23 -19.48 7.62 11.48
CA PHE A 23 -19.41 7.42 10.03
C PHE A 23 -18.55 6.22 9.67
N VAL A 24 -18.69 5.74 8.44
CA VAL A 24 -17.84 4.68 7.88
C VAL A 24 -16.94 5.32 6.84
N ALA A 25 -15.63 5.23 7.04
CA ALA A 25 -14.65 5.61 6.04
C ALA A 25 -14.29 4.41 5.16
N ILE A 26 -14.30 4.60 3.84
CA ILE A 26 -13.87 3.61 2.86
C ILE A 26 -12.60 4.15 2.22
N PHE A 27 -11.54 3.34 2.25
CA PHE A 27 -10.25 3.69 1.67
C PHE A 27 -9.96 2.83 0.45
N ASP A 28 -9.59 3.47 -0.65
CA ASP A 28 -9.14 2.80 -1.88
C ASP A 28 -7.61 2.67 -1.92
N LYS A 29 -6.90 3.59 -1.27
CA LYS A 29 -5.44 3.61 -1.20
C LYS A 29 -4.92 2.81 -0.01
N ILE A 30 -3.96 1.94 -0.27
CA ILE A 30 -3.23 1.19 0.76
C ILE A 30 -2.16 2.12 1.37
N GLY A 31 -2.00 2.04 2.70
CA GLY A 31 -1.06 2.88 3.45
C GLY A 31 -1.74 4.02 4.19
N ASP A 32 -1.06 5.15 4.29
CA ASP A 32 -1.56 6.30 5.03
C ASP A 32 -2.68 7.03 4.28
N ASN A 33 -3.81 7.19 4.95
CA ASN A 33 -4.97 7.95 4.50
C ASN A 33 -5.31 9.01 5.54
N THR A 34 -5.58 10.23 5.12
CA THR A 34 -5.92 11.33 6.03
C THR A 34 -7.41 11.63 5.97
N ILE A 35 -8.05 11.63 7.13
CA ILE A 35 -9.42 12.12 7.30
C ILE A 35 -9.34 13.47 7.99
N THR A 36 -9.90 14.48 7.36
CA THR A 36 -10.06 15.82 7.94
C THR A 36 -11.46 15.98 8.49
N ILE A 37 -11.57 16.33 9.78
CA ILE A 37 -12.82 16.70 10.41
C ILE A 37 -12.81 18.20 10.64
N THR A 38 -13.78 18.88 10.07
CA THR A 38 -13.96 20.33 10.22
C THR A 38 -15.26 20.59 10.95
N SER A 39 -15.22 21.40 12.00
CA SER A 39 -16.43 21.88 12.68
C SER A 39 -16.53 23.40 12.57
N SER A 40 -17.73 23.90 12.30
CA SER A 40 -18.01 25.32 12.24
C SER A 40 -19.33 25.62 12.96
N TYR A 41 -19.36 26.76 13.60
CA TYR A 41 -20.59 27.29 14.21
C TYR A 41 -20.73 28.77 13.84
N PRO A 42 -21.92 29.27 13.53
CA PRO A 42 -22.13 30.67 13.18
C PRO A 42 -21.53 31.62 14.24
N GLY A 43 -20.64 32.53 13.79
CA GLY A 43 -19.96 33.48 14.65
C GLY A 43 -18.72 32.97 15.41
N SER A 44 -18.35 31.71 15.22
CA SER A 44 -17.16 31.09 15.81
C SER A 44 -16.08 30.80 14.77
N LYS A 45 -14.83 30.63 15.24
CA LYS A 45 -13.76 30.16 14.35
C LYS A 45 -13.98 28.70 14.00
N THR A 46 -13.75 28.37 12.72
CA THR A 46 -13.71 26.99 12.25
C THR A 46 -12.59 26.21 12.93
N SER A 47 -12.89 25.05 13.47
CA SER A 47 -11.90 24.09 13.98
C SER A 47 -11.69 22.97 12.98
N ARG A 48 -10.43 22.53 12.82
CA ARG A 48 -10.04 21.44 11.94
C ARG A 48 -9.12 20.48 12.68
N VAL A 49 -9.39 19.18 12.50
CA VAL A 49 -8.53 18.09 13.03
C VAL A 49 -8.29 17.08 11.92
N ASP A 50 -7.03 16.72 11.71
CA ASP A 50 -6.62 15.71 10.75
C ASP A 50 -6.25 14.42 11.48
N TYR A 51 -6.79 13.29 11.01
CA TYR A 51 -6.48 11.95 11.49
C TYR A 51 -5.82 11.15 10.37
N THR A 52 -4.63 10.61 10.61
CA THR A 52 -4.00 9.69 9.69
C THR A 52 -4.32 8.25 10.08
N ILE A 53 -4.90 7.50 9.14
CA ILE A 53 -5.28 6.10 9.31
C ILE A 53 -4.47 5.26 8.33
N TYR A 54 -3.70 4.32 8.87
CA TYR A 54 -2.97 3.36 8.07
C TYR A 54 -3.88 2.19 7.68
N TYR A 55 -4.18 2.07 6.39
CA TYR A 55 -5.09 1.05 5.86
C TYR A 55 -4.37 0.00 5.04
N VAL A 56 -4.60 -1.27 5.35
CA VAL A 56 -4.24 -2.42 4.52
C VAL A 56 -5.45 -3.34 4.48
N PRO A 57 -5.93 -3.75 3.28
CA PRO A 57 -6.99 -4.73 3.16
C PRO A 57 -6.63 -6.04 3.89
N ASN A 58 -7.63 -6.82 4.28
CA ASN A 58 -7.35 -8.15 4.79
C ASN A 58 -6.65 -9.00 3.73
N GLN A 59 -5.95 -10.05 4.18
CA GLN A 59 -5.10 -10.91 3.36
C GLN A 59 -5.80 -11.44 2.11
N ASP A 60 -7.02 -11.96 2.26
CA ASP A 60 -7.76 -12.57 1.14
C ASP A 60 -8.13 -11.56 0.06
N VAL A 61 -8.53 -10.35 0.46
CA VAL A 61 -8.84 -9.26 -0.47
C VAL A 61 -7.57 -8.76 -1.16
N TYR A 62 -6.49 -8.61 -0.40
CA TYR A 62 -5.22 -8.12 -0.91
C TYR A 62 -4.60 -9.08 -1.93
N THR A 63 -4.49 -10.37 -1.58
CA THR A 63 -3.84 -11.36 -2.44
C THR A 63 -4.60 -11.64 -3.73
N ARG A 64 -5.95 -11.56 -3.71
CA ARG A 64 -6.77 -11.72 -4.94
C ARG A 64 -6.58 -10.61 -5.97
N LYS A 65 -6.10 -9.43 -5.56
CA LYS A 65 -5.84 -8.29 -6.44
C LYS A 65 -4.46 -8.33 -7.08
N ALA A 66 -3.63 -9.30 -6.70
CA ALA A 66 -2.23 -9.33 -7.11
C ALA A 66 -2.08 -9.74 -8.58
N TRP A 67 -1.33 -8.93 -9.32
CA TRP A 67 -0.87 -9.27 -10.67
C TRP A 67 0.48 -9.96 -10.57
N PRO A 68 0.71 -11.03 -11.32
CA PRO A 68 2.03 -11.68 -11.33
C PRO A 68 3.08 -10.72 -11.87
N LEU A 69 4.31 -10.84 -11.35
CA LEU A 69 5.48 -10.12 -11.85
C LEU A 69 6.59 -11.13 -12.18
N ASN A 70 6.35 -11.96 -13.19
CA ASN A 70 7.17 -13.14 -13.47
C ASN A 70 7.80 -13.19 -14.87
N ASN A 71 7.57 -12.19 -15.72
CA ASN A 71 8.16 -12.10 -17.04
C ASN A 71 8.55 -10.67 -17.45
N SER A 72 9.23 -10.54 -18.60
CA SER A 72 9.75 -9.27 -19.11
C SER A 72 8.66 -8.24 -19.42
N ALA A 73 7.53 -8.70 -19.94
CA ALA A 73 6.44 -7.79 -20.33
C ALA A 73 5.80 -7.15 -19.11
N GLU A 74 5.53 -7.93 -18.07
CA GLU A 74 4.97 -7.47 -16.80
C GLU A 74 5.92 -6.52 -16.06
N TYR A 75 7.23 -6.86 -16.05
CA TYR A 75 8.26 -6.00 -15.46
C TYR A 75 8.37 -4.65 -16.20
N SER A 76 8.38 -4.67 -17.54
CA SER A 76 8.45 -3.46 -18.36
C SER A 76 7.19 -2.61 -18.22
N GLU A 77 6.03 -3.24 -18.12
CA GLU A 77 4.75 -2.56 -17.88
C GLU A 77 4.76 -1.85 -16.52
N LEU A 78 5.16 -2.54 -15.44
CA LEU A 78 5.31 -1.95 -14.13
C LEU A 78 6.24 -0.74 -14.16
N MET A 79 7.44 -0.88 -14.74
CA MET A 79 8.42 0.20 -14.81
C MET A 79 7.92 1.41 -15.59
N SER A 80 7.22 1.19 -16.71
CA SER A 80 6.68 2.26 -17.55
C SER A 80 5.55 3.04 -16.88
N ASN A 81 4.83 2.40 -15.94
CA ASN A 81 3.63 2.95 -15.32
C ASN A 81 3.77 3.06 -13.79
N ILE A 82 4.97 3.01 -13.23
CA ILE A 82 5.20 2.86 -11.78
C ILE A 82 4.53 3.96 -10.96
N THR A 83 4.54 5.20 -11.42
CA THR A 83 3.87 6.33 -10.75
C THR A 83 2.37 6.09 -10.65
N TYR A 84 1.72 5.79 -11.77
CA TYR A 84 0.29 5.48 -11.81
C TYR A 84 -0.05 4.28 -10.92
N ARG A 85 0.77 3.21 -10.99
CA ARG A 85 0.57 1.99 -10.20
C ARG A 85 0.72 2.24 -8.69
N SER A 86 1.65 3.11 -8.29
CA SER A 86 1.82 3.48 -6.89
C SER A 86 0.66 4.34 -6.37
N GLU A 87 0.19 5.29 -7.15
CA GLU A 87 -0.96 6.13 -6.79
C GLU A 87 -2.24 5.31 -6.57
N HIS A 88 -2.40 4.20 -7.31
CA HIS A 88 -3.56 3.31 -7.23
C HIS A 88 -3.30 2.08 -6.34
N SER A 89 -2.16 2.03 -5.65
CA SER A 89 -1.78 0.91 -4.78
C SER A 89 -1.95 -0.46 -5.47
N GLN A 90 -1.50 -0.55 -6.75
CA GLN A 90 -1.59 -1.81 -7.49
C GLN A 90 -0.78 -2.89 -6.79
N VAL A 91 -1.43 -4.02 -6.55
CA VAL A 91 -0.81 -5.17 -5.88
C VAL A 91 -0.15 -6.10 -6.89
N TYR A 92 1.04 -6.59 -6.54
CA TYR A 92 1.82 -7.55 -7.32
C TYR A 92 2.15 -8.79 -6.50
N LEU A 93 2.24 -9.93 -7.18
CA LEU A 93 2.85 -11.16 -6.68
C LEU A 93 4.25 -11.25 -7.26
N VAL A 94 5.25 -11.16 -6.39
CA VAL A 94 6.65 -11.40 -6.71
C VAL A 94 7.03 -12.78 -6.17
N VAL A 95 7.55 -13.64 -7.05
CA VAL A 95 8.13 -14.93 -6.68
C VAL A 95 9.60 -14.88 -7.01
N GLY A 96 10.47 -15.07 -6.01
CA GLY A 96 11.89 -14.89 -6.25
C GLY A 96 12.77 -15.14 -5.04
N THR A 97 14.06 -14.95 -5.26
CA THR A 97 15.12 -15.15 -4.26
C THR A 97 15.59 -13.81 -3.70
N ILE A 98 15.71 -13.73 -2.38
CA ILE A 98 16.36 -12.61 -1.71
C ILE A 98 17.85 -12.62 -2.05
N ALA A 99 18.27 -11.65 -2.84
CA ALA A 99 19.67 -11.54 -3.28
C ALA A 99 20.52 -10.75 -2.27
N GLU A 100 19.95 -9.69 -1.70
CA GLU A 100 20.66 -8.78 -0.81
C GLU A 100 19.68 -8.13 0.17
N ILE A 101 20.10 -7.92 1.40
CA ILE A 101 19.41 -7.07 2.39
C ILE A 101 20.14 -5.72 2.40
N ILE A 102 19.51 -4.69 1.84
CA ILE A 102 20.10 -3.34 1.72
C ILE A 102 19.83 -2.45 2.93
N SER A 103 18.81 -2.78 3.73
CA SER A 103 18.50 -2.13 5.00
C SER A 103 17.85 -3.11 5.97
N THR A 104 18.07 -2.92 7.27
CA THR A 104 17.47 -3.74 8.32
C THR A 104 16.34 -3.03 9.08
N LYS A 105 16.21 -1.69 8.94
CA LYS A 105 15.17 -0.88 9.62
C LYS A 105 14.75 0.30 8.76
N PRO A 106 13.63 0.20 8.00
CA PRO A 106 12.87 -1.03 7.76
C PRO A 106 13.68 -2.05 6.97
N GLN A 107 13.40 -3.34 7.16
CA GLN A 107 14.05 -4.36 6.36
C GLN A 107 13.70 -4.14 4.88
N THR A 108 14.71 -3.99 4.05
CA THR A 108 14.56 -3.76 2.61
C THR A 108 15.53 -4.65 1.87
N ALA A 109 15.08 -5.32 0.85
CA ALA A 109 15.84 -6.31 0.12
C ALA A 109 15.78 -6.09 -1.40
N ILE A 110 16.80 -6.55 -2.10
CA ILE A 110 16.75 -6.81 -3.53
C ILE A 110 16.31 -8.26 -3.71
N VAL A 111 15.24 -8.46 -4.46
CA VAL A 111 14.67 -9.75 -4.83
C VAL A 111 14.85 -9.94 -6.33
N TYR A 112 15.43 -11.07 -6.73
CA TYR A 112 15.45 -11.45 -8.13
C TYR A 112 14.22 -12.29 -8.45
N THR A 113 13.41 -11.79 -9.40
CA THR A 113 12.19 -12.45 -9.89
C THR A 113 12.28 -12.76 -11.38
N GLY A 114 11.54 -13.73 -11.85
CA GLY A 114 11.40 -14.11 -13.25
C GLY A 114 11.35 -15.62 -13.45
N GLU A 115 10.30 -16.09 -14.12
CA GLU A 115 10.11 -17.50 -14.46
C GLU A 115 10.56 -17.85 -15.90
N ASP A 116 10.85 -16.82 -16.71
CA ASP A 116 11.28 -16.94 -18.10
C ASP A 116 12.81 -17.13 -18.26
N GLY A 117 13.51 -17.47 -17.18
CA GLY A 117 14.95 -17.67 -17.14
C GLY A 117 15.78 -16.38 -17.10
N GLN A 118 15.12 -15.22 -16.98
CA GLN A 118 15.79 -13.92 -16.82
C GLN A 118 15.48 -13.35 -15.44
N SER A 119 16.51 -13.20 -14.62
CA SER A 119 16.40 -12.56 -13.31
C SER A 119 16.23 -11.05 -13.44
N ARG A 120 15.23 -10.50 -12.78
CA ARG A 120 14.97 -9.05 -12.72
C ARG A 120 14.97 -8.57 -11.29
N PRO A 121 15.75 -7.54 -10.98
CA PRO A 121 15.83 -7.02 -9.63
C PRO A 121 14.60 -6.17 -9.29
N VAL A 122 14.05 -6.41 -8.12
CA VAL A 122 12.98 -5.61 -7.52
C VAL A 122 13.41 -5.23 -6.11
N VAL A 123 13.28 -3.97 -5.74
CA VAL A 123 13.51 -3.53 -4.36
C VAL A 123 12.21 -3.66 -3.59
N ILE A 124 12.24 -4.37 -2.47
CA ILE A 124 11.05 -4.60 -1.66
C ILE A 124 11.32 -4.23 -0.20
N GLU A 125 10.54 -3.29 0.33
CA GLU A 125 10.49 -2.98 1.75
C GLU A 125 9.55 -3.98 2.45
N ASN A 126 10.06 -4.65 3.47
CA ASN A 126 9.32 -5.66 4.21
C ASN A 126 8.45 -5.03 5.32
N LYS A 127 7.15 -5.02 5.11
CA LYS A 127 6.13 -4.72 6.14
C LYS A 127 5.33 -5.98 6.54
N SER A 128 5.76 -7.16 6.06
CA SER A 128 5.18 -8.43 6.51
C SER A 128 5.65 -8.74 7.95
N LYS A 129 5.07 -9.77 8.54
CA LYS A 129 5.45 -10.23 9.89
C LYS A 129 6.59 -11.26 9.88
N THR A 130 7.18 -11.53 8.71
CA THR A 130 8.20 -12.55 8.50
C THR A 130 9.54 -11.87 8.22
N ASP A 131 10.56 -12.19 8.98
CA ASP A 131 11.94 -11.75 8.67
C ASP A 131 12.48 -12.55 7.48
N TRP A 132 13.30 -11.87 6.66
CA TRP A 132 13.92 -12.45 5.47
C TRP A 132 15.42 -12.61 5.65
N ALA A 133 15.96 -13.65 5.02
CA ALA A 133 17.40 -13.87 4.90
C ALA A 133 17.84 -13.93 3.43
N VAL A 134 19.10 -13.60 3.16
CA VAL A 134 19.70 -13.79 1.83
C VAL A 134 19.66 -15.27 1.46
N GLY A 135 19.18 -15.56 0.26
CA GLY A 135 18.98 -16.92 -0.25
C GLY A 135 17.56 -17.46 -0.07
N ASP A 136 16.71 -16.82 0.72
CA ASP A 136 15.32 -17.24 0.83
C ASP A 136 14.60 -17.13 -0.51
N TYR A 137 13.87 -18.19 -0.88
CA TYR A 137 12.97 -18.19 -2.04
C TYR A 137 11.54 -18.01 -1.55
N LEU A 138 10.91 -16.88 -1.92
CA LEU A 138 9.68 -16.43 -1.32
C LEU A 138 8.61 -16.07 -2.35
N ARG A 139 7.35 -16.19 -1.93
CA ARG A 139 6.19 -15.59 -2.59
C ARG A 139 5.78 -14.37 -1.80
N ILE A 140 5.91 -13.20 -2.42
CA ILE A 140 5.74 -11.91 -1.75
C ILE A 140 4.59 -11.17 -2.42
N TYR A 141 3.57 -10.83 -1.65
CA TYR A 141 2.48 -9.97 -2.09
C TYR A 141 2.79 -8.55 -1.64
N CYS A 142 2.91 -7.64 -2.61
CA CYS A 142 3.38 -6.28 -2.39
C CYS A 142 2.64 -5.27 -3.25
N ASP A 143 2.52 -4.05 -2.77
CA ASP A 143 1.94 -2.93 -3.52
C ASP A 143 3.05 -2.05 -4.12
N ALA A 144 2.77 -1.49 -5.30
CA ALA A 144 3.69 -0.56 -5.96
C ALA A 144 3.86 0.71 -5.11
N TYR A 145 5.11 1.17 -4.97
CA TYR A 145 5.44 2.36 -4.21
C TYR A 145 6.19 3.41 -5.04
N GLY A 146 7.14 3.00 -5.87
CA GLY A 146 7.93 3.91 -6.69
C GLY A 146 9.13 3.23 -7.31
N THR A 147 10.23 3.95 -7.44
CA THR A 147 11.51 3.42 -7.95
C THR A 147 12.65 3.65 -6.96
N TYR A 148 13.61 2.73 -6.94
CA TYR A 148 14.85 2.85 -6.21
C TYR A 148 16.01 2.44 -7.15
N SER A 149 16.95 3.35 -7.44
CA SER A 149 18.11 3.08 -8.33
C SER A 149 17.70 2.40 -9.64
N ALA A 150 16.70 2.94 -10.34
CA ALA A 150 16.15 2.42 -11.60
C ALA A 150 15.54 1.00 -11.52
N MET A 151 15.23 0.52 -10.33
CA MET A 151 14.46 -0.71 -10.10
C MET A 151 13.08 -0.35 -9.57
N PRO A 152 12.03 -1.19 -9.80
CA PRO A 152 10.76 -0.98 -9.15
C PRO A 152 10.92 -1.16 -7.63
N TRP A 153 10.29 -0.28 -6.87
CA TRP A 153 10.23 -0.34 -5.41
C TRP A 153 8.81 -0.66 -4.98
N LEU A 154 8.67 -1.76 -4.25
CA LEU A 154 7.40 -2.30 -3.79
C LEU A 154 7.41 -2.41 -2.25
N ILE A 155 6.24 -2.50 -1.64
CA ILE A 155 6.08 -2.70 -0.20
C ILE A 155 5.38 -4.03 0.06
N ALA A 156 6.07 -4.97 0.68
CA ALA A 156 5.55 -6.28 1.03
C ALA A 156 4.57 -6.18 2.21
N ARG A 157 3.40 -6.81 2.06
CA ARG A 157 2.40 -6.92 3.13
C ARG A 157 2.26 -8.34 3.64
N TYR A 158 2.37 -9.32 2.74
CA TYR A 158 2.26 -10.74 3.05
C TYR A 158 3.35 -11.52 2.34
N THR A 159 3.98 -12.45 3.06
CA THR A 159 5.07 -13.30 2.56
C THR A 159 4.82 -14.75 2.93
N TYR A 160 5.16 -15.65 2.01
CA TYR A 160 5.07 -17.10 2.18
C TYR A 160 6.33 -17.75 1.61
N GLN A 161 6.71 -18.87 2.22
CA GLN A 161 7.74 -19.77 1.73
C GLN A 161 7.16 -20.82 0.79
#